data_2027ff5b92fd3fcbb51dbcfd81579266
#
_entry.id   2027ff5b92fd3fcbb51dbcfd81579266
#
_cell.length_a   1.000
_cell.length_b   1.000
_cell.length_c   1.000
_cell.angle_alpha   90.00
_cell.angle_beta   90.00
_cell.angle_gamma   90.00
#
_symmetry.space_group_name_H-M   'P 1'
#
loop_
_entity.id
_entity.type
_entity.pdbx_description
1 polymer ?
#
loop_
_entity_poly.entity_id
_entity_poly.type
_entity_poly.pdbx_seq_one_letter_code
_entity_poly.pdbx_strand_id
1 'polypeptide(L)'
;MLASVETDGSVHMTDQRIFDLTEGESAPERLKWLYDGFIEGAEVTIERVRMAPVDGDGALAGEWTELPETTFLLPWRGGGGPEHDAWAYDKFQHTLYAFVDAMPERVMFEVVYRVEDAIEAFDDAADFQWLYVPQDYDVALADVRAEVVLPVAADDSVKVMENVYAWGHGPADGEVDIRSDGTVIFTDPAVEPTMYAKARVMFPVEWLTNLSEEARLANQGTLQYYWTSRYEETWVDTDTSQEVIRLGLALGLLGLSAALLLAALIVWWRWGRERPPAFRDDYWMNPPADAMAPAVLGRLWRWNHESPDDIVATVLDMVHRGVLEVRDDELVIPAAGEESAKRIEGESSVALAAPRAADANAPDAPDAAVAADAANAEQAALDVATLRLMRMVATGGRTLSRAKLSVLAHEHPRDLLEASAAWQRRLTALVEPYGFFDKASRRAQHIVLGAAIFLAVVAVAALVWVSWRAGVLALATAAAMGVLGNYTMRRSPEGNDIAAHAKALRNWMRDGGWSLEGDKLAPDERAALIPYAYLFGALKSLGFGASADAGDADAGDAATAVREKAPMAAPAAPAAAPAAPVDEAAFLAALAPVFSQSLDEALRAAHKRAEVS
;
A
#
# COMPACT_ATOMS: atom_id res chain seq x y z
N MET A 1 -11.52 27.62 35.98
CA MET A 1 -10.50 28.67 36.13
C MET A 1 -11.19 30.00 36.44
N LEU A 2 -10.64 30.82 37.31
CA LEU A 2 -11.09 32.18 37.61
C LEU A 2 -9.92 33.14 37.34
N ALA A 3 -10.15 34.17 36.50
CA ALA A 3 -9.21 35.21 36.19
C ALA A 3 -9.76 36.56 36.66
N SER A 4 -9.14 37.19 37.65
CA SER A 4 -9.51 38.53 38.12
C SER A 4 -8.57 39.56 37.55
N VAL A 5 -9.06 40.41 36.68
CA VAL A 5 -8.28 41.51 36.08
C VAL A 5 -8.16 42.64 37.10
N GLU A 6 -6.92 43.03 37.41
CA GLU A 6 -6.64 44.12 38.32
C GLU A 6 -6.54 45.47 37.60
N THR A 7 -6.69 46.56 38.33
CA THR A 7 -6.66 47.91 37.73
C THR A 7 -5.29 48.36 37.21
N ASP A 8 -4.23 47.60 37.52
CA ASP A 8 -2.87 47.83 37.02
C ASP A 8 -2.55 46.99 35.73
N GLY A 9 -3.52 46.23 35.22
CA GLY A 9 -3.36 45.38 34.05
C GLY A 9 -2.76 44.01 34.35
N SER A 10 -2.46 43.68 35.61
CA SER A 10 -2.14 42.31 36.01
C SER A 10 -3.42 41.48 36.17
N VAL A 11 -3.26 40.18 36.14
CA VAL A 11 -4.38 39.24 36.31
C VAL A 11 -4.05 38.23 37.41
N HIS A 12 -4.93 38.13 38.39
CA HIS A 12 -4.84 37.13 39.44
C HIS A 12 -5.65 35.89 39.05
N MET A 13 -5.00 34.77 38.92
CA MET A 13 -5.55 33.52 38.40
C MET A 13 -5.74 32.48 39.51
N THR A 14 -6.88 31.78 39.49
CA THR A 14 -7.12 30.56 40.27
C THR A 14 -7.54 29.46 39.30
N ASP A 15 -6.67 28.49 39.11
CA ASP A 15 -6.94 27.33 38.23
C ASP A 15 -7.19 26.09 39.11
N GLN A 16 -8.37 25.52 38.98
CA GLN A 16 -8.76 24.29 39.68
C GLN A 16 -9.03 23.19 38.67
N ARG A 17 -8.39 22.02 38.88
CA ARG A 17 -8.59 20.84 38.02
C ARG A 17 -8.81 19.61 38.87
N ILE A 18 -9.82 18.81 38.53
CA ILE A 18 -10.15 17.55 39.16
C ILE A 18 -9.55 16.41 38.33
N PHE A 19 -8.80 15.55 38.97
CA PHE A 19 -8.26 14.32 38.40
C PHE A 19 -9.02 13.14 39.01
N ASP A 20 -9.65 12.35 38.13
CA ASP A 20 -10.36 11.13 38.48
C ASP A 20 -9.50 9.91 38.11
N LEU A 21 -8.97 9.23 39.11
CA LEU A 21 -8.07 8.09 38.95
C LEU A 21 -8.76 6.75 39.24
N THR A 22 -10.12 6.73 39.31
CA THR A 22 -10.90 5.55 39.65
C THR A 22 -10.94 4.47 38.58
N GLU A 23 -10.70 4.79 37.32
CA GLU A 23 -10.79 3.86 36.19
C GLU A 23 -9.49 3.11 35.86
N GLY A 24 -8.60 2.91 36.84
CA GLY A 24 -7.47 1.99 36.72
C GLY A 24 -6.21 2.55 36.05
N GLU A 25 -6.14 3.84 35.80
CA GLU A 25 -4.89 4.50 35.48
C GLU A 25 -4.03 4.65 36.73
N SER A 26 -2.77 4.25 36.67
CA SER A 26 -1.80 4.53 37.71
C SER A 26 -1.68 6.04 37.86
N ALA A 27 -1.84 6.55 39.07
CA ALA A 27 -1.61 7.97 39.39
C ALA A 27 -0.26 8.41 38.74
N PRO A 28 -0.23 9.48 37.98
CA PRO A 28 1.03 9.97 37.40
C PRO A 28 1.95 10.39 38.56
N GLU A 29 3.23 10.04 38.49
CA GLU A 29 4.24 10.47 39.47
C GLU A 29 4.34 11.99 39.58
N ARG A 30 3.81 12.71 38.60
CA ARG A 30 3.79 14.15 38.53
C ARG A 30 2.68 14.66 37.59
N LEU A 31 2.11 15.78 37.95
CA LEU A 31 1.18 16.53 37.09
C LEU A 31 1.91 17.70 36.42
N LYS A 32 1.53 18.03 35.21
CA LYS A 32 2.06 19.16 34.46
C LYS A 32 0.93 20.12 34.14
N TRP A 33 1.13 21.40 34.38
CA TRP A 33 0.33 22.49 33.83
C TRP A 33 1.17 23.26 32.81
N LEU A 34 0.67 23.38 31.59
CA LEU A 34 1.24 24.22 30.57
C LEU A 34 0.52 25.56 30.61
N TYR A 35 1.28 26.64 30.60
CA TYR A 35 0.77 27.99 30.46
C TYR A 35 1.25 28.54 29.13
N ASP A 36 0.73 27.95 28.01
CA ASP A 36 0.96 28.47 26.68
C ASP A 36 -0.11 29.50 26.32
N GLY A 37 0.27 30.62 25.75
CA GLY A 37 -0.67 31.67 25.31
C GLY A 37 -0.49 32.98 26.03
N PHE A 38 0.64 33.17 26.70
CA PHE A 38 1.04 34.47 27.22
C PHE A 38 1.25 35.47 26.10
N ILE A 39 0.86 36.70 26.36
CA ILE A 39 1.36 37.86 25.62
C ILE A 39 2.89 37.87 25.75
N GLU A 40 3.60 38.13 24.67
CA GLU A 40 5.05 38.21 24.68
C GLU A 40 5.51 39.24 25.72
N GLY A 41 6.23 38.78 26.75
CA GLY A 41 6.69 39.62 27.84
C GLY A 41 5.95 39.46 29.17
N ALA A 42 4.80 38.72 29.22
CA ALA A 42 4.08 38.48 30.47
C ALA A 42 4.92 37.66 31.46
N GLU A 43 4.96 38.07 32.73
CA GLU A 43 5.69 37.38 33.79
C GLU A 43 4.71 36.67 34.72
N VAL A 44 4.94 35.36 34.92
CA VAL A 44 4.11 34.52 35.81
C VAL A 44 4.79 34.30 37.13
N THR A 45 4.09 34.60 38.21
CA THR A 45 4.49 34.31 39.59
C THR A 45 3.48 33.34 40.20
N ILE A 46 3.92 32.12 40.52
CA ILE A 46 3.09 31.14 41.21
C ILE A 46 3.08 31.49 42.71
N GLU A 47 1.90 31.69 43.28
CA GLU A 47 1.72 32.10 44.68
C GLU A 47 1.44 30.89 45.58
N ARG A 48 0.64 29.93 45.10
CA ARG A 48 0.24 28.77 45.88
C ARG A 48 -0.16 27.61 45.00
N VAL A 49 0.24 26.41 45.41
CA VAL A 49 -0.23 25.14 44.89
C VAL A 49 -0.72 24.28 46.02
N ARG A 50 -1.95 23.78 45.93
CA ARG A 50 -2.53 22.90 46.96
C ARG A 50 -3.42 21.85 46.32
N MET A 51 -3.67 20.76 47.07
CA MET A 51 -4.55 19.69 46.65
C MET A 51 -5.52 19.29 47.76
N ALA A 52 -6.69 18.77 47.38
CA ALA A 52 -7.65 18.21 48.32
C ALA A 52 -8.40 17.03 47.72
N PRO A 53 -8.79 16.02 48.49
CA PRO A 53 -9.67 14.97 48.02
C PRO A 53 -11.05 15.53 47.71
N VAL A 54 -11.72 15.02 46.66
CA VAL A 54 -13.09 15.37 46.28
C VAL A 54 -13.97 14.14 46.19
N ASP A 55 -15.26 14.33 46.37
CA ASP A 55 -16.27 13.29 46.23
C ASP A 55 -16.67 13.04 44.78
N GLY A 56 -17.68 12.19 44.55
CA GLY A 56 -18.19 11.85 43.22
C GLY A 56 -18.77 13.02 42.44
N ASP A 57 -19.22 14.06 43.11
CA ASP A 57 -19.81 15.28 42.55
C ASP A 57 -18.78 16.41 42.41
N GLY A 58 -17.50 16.14 42.73
CA GLY A 58 -16.40 17.12 42.67
C GLY A 58 -16.37 18.10 43.87
N ALA A 59 -17.16 17.89 44.89
CA ALA A 59 -17.12 18.68 46.11
C ALA A 59 -15.99 18.25 47.06
N LEU A 60 -15.44 19.20 47.82
CA LEU A 60 -14.36 18.91 48.76
C LEU A 60 -14.76 17.83 49.77
N ALA A 61 -14.02 16.74 49.82
CA ALA A 61 -14.22 15.63 50.76
C ALA A 61 -13.20 15.63 51.93
N GLY A 62 -12.25 16.56 51.94
CA GLY A 62 -11.22 16.69 52.96
C GLY A 62 -10.62 18.10 53.02
N GLU A 63 -9.59 18.23 53.86
CA GLU A 63 -8.87 19.50 53.99
C GLU A 63 -7.86 19.70 52.86
N TRP A 64 -7.55 20.99 52.58
CA TRP A 64 -6.50 21.34 51.64
C TRP A 64 -5.11 21.03 52.19
N THR A 65 -4.30 20.39 51.40
CA THR A 65 -2.87 20.18 51.65
C THR A 65 -2.08 21.10 50.74
N GLU A 66 -1.30 22.02 51.31
CA GLU A 66 -0.40 22.89 50.54
C GLU A 66 0.87 22.11 50.16
N LEU A 67 1.27 22.26 48.89
CA LEU A 67 2.53 21.74 48.40
C LEU A 67 3.61 22.81 48.54
N PRO A 68 4.77 22.51 49.13
CA PRO A 68 5.87 23.47 49.23
C PRO A 68 6.54 23.69 47.88
N GLU A 69 7.04 24.92 47.66
CA GLU A 69 7.85 25.23 46.50
C GLU A 69 9.22 24.57 46.57
N THR A 70 9.72 24.06 45.45
CA THR A 70 11.10 23.62 45.31
C THR A 70 11.70 24.18 44.00
N THR A 71 13.04 24.31 43.95
CA THR A 71 13.71 24.80 42.77
C THR A 71 13.66 23.78 41.66
N PHE A 72 13.17 24.17 40.47
CA PHE A 72 13.10 23.30 39.30
C PHE A 72 14.50 22.87 38.86
N LEU A 73 14.67 21.56 38.60
CA LEU A 73 15.91 21.00 38.07
C LEU A 73 15.68 20.49 36.63
N LEU A 74 16.55 20.87 35.71
CA LEU A 74 16.44 20.53 34.28
C LEU A 74 16.25 19.03 33.98
N PRO A 75 16.89 18.06 34.70
CA PRO A 75 16.63 16.63 34.51
C PRO A 75 15.18 16.21 34.70
N TRP A 76 14.39 16.95 35.49
CA TRP A 76 12.99 16.66 35.75
C TRP A 76 12.08 16.82 34.53
N ARG A 77 12.54 17.49 33.45
CA ARG A 77 11.84 17.47 32.16
C ARG A 77 11.70 16.07 31.60
N GLY A 78 12.70 15.21 31.82
CA GLY A 78 12.74 13.84 31.31
C GLY A 78 12.13 12.77 32.24
N GLY A 79 11.82 13.11 33.48
CA GLY A 79 11.31 12.19 34.51
C GLY A 79 11.93 12.44 35.88
N GLY A 80 11.34 11.78 36.91
CA GLY A 80 11.75 11.96 38.30
C GLY A 80 11.28 13.29 38.92
N GLY A 81 11.63 13.51 40.17
CA GLY A 81 11.23 14.66 40.97
C GLY A 81 12.00 14.73 42.31
N PRO A 82 11.58 15.61 43.21
CA PRO A 82 12.08 15.63 44.58
C PRO A 82 11.65 14.38 45.37
N GLU A 83 12.33 14.09 46.47
CA GLU A 83 12.01 12.96 47.40
C GLU A 83 10.79 13.21 48.30
N HIS A 84 10.08 14.30 48.12
CA HIS A 84 8.91 14.72 48.92
C HIS A 84 7.90 15.47 48.04
N ASP A 85 6.66 15.50 48.49
CA ASP A 85 5.62 16.27 47.83
C ASP A 85 6.00 17.74 47.71
N ALA A 86 5.97 18.28 46.49
CA ALA A 86 6.36 19.66 46.20
C ALA A 86 5.85 20.10 44.85
N TRP A 87 5.96 21.39 44.58
CA TRP A 87 5.80 21.91 43.21
C TRP A 87 7.06 22.67 42.78
N ALA A 88 7.26 22.74 41.44
CA ALA A 88 8.35 23.52 40.84
C ALA A 88 7.90 24.14 39.52
N TYR A 89 8.38 25.33 39.21
CA TYR A 89 8.05 26.04 37.99
C TYR A 89 9.26 26.15 37.04
N ASP A 90 9.10 25.60 35.84
CA ASP A 90 10.07 25.76 34.74
C ASP A 90 9.77 27.04 33.98
N LYS A 91 10.47 28.12 34.30
CA LYS A 91 10.31 29.43 33.66
C LYS A 91 10.61 29.46 32.17
N PHE A 92 11.41 28.50 31.65
CA PHE A 92 11.77 28.45 30.23
C PHE A 92 10.71 27.78 29.36
N GLN A 93 9.97 26.84 29.92
CA GLN A 93 8.88 26.14 29.22
C GLN A 93 7.50 26.57 29.72
N HIS A 94 7.42 27.55 30.60
CA HIS A 94 6.20 27.99 31.26
C HIS A 94 5.36 26.82 31.79
N THR A 95 6.04 25.85 32.45
CA THR A 95 5.42 24.61 32.92
C THR A 95 5.53 24.50 34.42
N LEU A 96 4.40 24.37 35.11
CA LEU A 96 4.33 23.98 36.49
C LEU A 96 4.33 22.46 36.60
N TYR A 97 5.14 21.93 37.50
CA TYR A 97 5.17 20.52 37.89
C TYR A 97 4.71 20.40 39.35
N ALA A 98 3.71 19.57 39.60
CA ALA A 98 3.35 19.12 40.93
C ALA A 98 3.76 17.65 41.10
N PHE A 99 4.58 17.39 42.10
CA PHE A 99 5.10 16.07 42.44
C PHE A 99 4.39 15.59 43.72
N VAL A 100 3.73 14.45 43.67
CA VAL A 100 2.95 13.89 44.77
C VAL A 100 3.14 12.39 44.82
N ASP A 101 3.61 11.85 45.96
CA ASP A 101 3.88 10.42 46.12
C ASP A 101 2.61 9.57 46.25
N ALA A 102 1.54 10.14 46.80
CA ALA A 102 0.28 9.45 47.03
C ALA A 102 -0.90 10.37 46.74
N MET A 103 -1.64 10.11 45.65
CA MET A 103 -2.85 10.83 45.28
C MET A 103 -4.10 10.06 45.72
N PRO A 104 -5.14 10.73 46.26
CA PRO A 104 -6.47 10.16 46.40
C PRO A 104 -7.03 9.70 45.05
N GLU A 105 -7.98 8.75 45.03
CA GLU A 105 -8.66 8.29 43.79
C GLU A 105 -9.29 9.44 42.99
N ARG A 106 -9.79 10.47 43.73
CA ARG A 106 -10.26 11.73 43.12
C ARG A 106 -9.66 12.90 43.90
N VAL A 107 -8.98 13.77 43.17
CA VAL A 107 -8.23 14.88 43.76
C VAL A 107 -8.44 16.16 42.94
N MET A 108 -8.68 17.26 43.64
CA MET A 108 -8.67 18.61 43.08
C MET A 108 -7.31 19.22 43.37
N PHE A 109 -6.66 19.74 42.31
CA PHE A 109 -5.53 20.63 42.44
C PHE A 109 -5.97 22.06 42.22
N GLU A 110 -5.47 22.97 43.03
CA GLU A 110 -5.65 24.41 42.85
C GLU A 110 -4.28 25.06 42.73
N VAL A 111 -4.11 25.85 41.68
CA VAL A 111 -2.95 26.69 41.44
C VAL A 111 -3.40 28.14 41.45
N VAL A 112 -2.80 28.95 42.32
CA VAL A 112 -3.02 30.39 42.39
C VAL A 112 -1.75 31.07 41.91
N TYR A 113 -1.90 31.95 40.93
CA TYR A 113 -0.78 32.66 40.31
C TYR A 113 -1.18 34.03 39.80
N ARG A 114 -0.21 34.93 39.71
CA ARG A 114 -0.33 36.27 39.16
C ARG A 114 0.41 36.35 37.82
N VAL A 115 -0.21 37.00 36.87
CA VAL A 115 0.37 37.30 35.56
C VAL A 115 0.49 38.82 35.46
N GLU A 116 1.72 39.30 35.35
CA GLU A 116 2.02 40.72 35.11
C GLU A 116 2.04 40.94 33.60
N ASP A 117 1.66 42.17 33.17
CA ASP A 117 1.57 42.55 31.75
C ASP A 117 0.66 41.59 30.93
N ALA A 118 -0.43 41.11 31.54
CA ALA A 118 -1.37 40.17 30.94
C ALA A 118 -2.41 40.84 30.02
N ILE A 119 -2.47 42.16 29.96
CA ILE A 119 -3.46 42.94 29.19
C ILE A 119 -2.74 43.76 28.14
N GLU A 120 -3.15 43.63 26.89
CA GLU A 120 -2.76 44.58 25.84
C GLU A 120 -3.62 45.82 25.91
N ALA A 121 -3.06 46.94 26.35
CA ALA A 121 -3.78 48.21 26.47
C ALA A 121 -3.56 49.08 25.23
N PHE A 122 -4.63 49.36 24.49
CA PHE A 122 -4.69 50.27 23.34
C PHE A 122 -5.25 51.62 23.74
N ASP A 123 -5.31 52.59 22.80
CA ASP A 123 -5.85 53.93 23.08
C ASP A 123 -7.35 53.92 23.45
N ASP A 124 -8.12 52.96 22.97
CA ASP A 124 -9.58 52.87 23.13
C ASP A 124 -10.08 51.57 23.77
N ALA A 125 -9.23 50.56 23.95
CA ALA A 125 -9.62 49.27 24.48
C ALA A 125 -8.48 48.58 25.22
N ALA A 126 -8.82 47.72 26.17
CA ALA A 126 -7.97 46.70 26.79
C ALA A 126 -8.36 45.33 26.23
N ASP A 127 -7.41 44.52 25.83
CA ASP A 127 -7.58 43.17 25.27
C ASP A 127 -6.90 42.13 26.17
N PHE A 128 -7.72 41.24 26.72
CA PHE A 128 -7.26 40.10 27.50
C PHE A 128 -7.42 38.82 26.67
N GLN A 129 -6.37 38.09 26.51
CA GLN A 129 -6.39 36.79 25.82
C GLN A 129 -5.76 35.72 26.68
N TRP A 130 -6.44 34.61 26.83
CA TRP A 130 -5.94 33.50 27.66
C TRP A 130 -6.31 32.15 27.10
N LEU A 131 -5.31 31.27 26.96
CA LEU A 131 -5.49 29.88 26.57
C LEU A 131 -5.68 29.03 27.84
N TYR A 132 -6.94 28.79 28.24
CA TYR A 132 -7.24 28.07 29.47
C TYR A 132 -7.19 26.55 29.30
N VAL A 133 -7.24 26.02 28.07
CA VAL A 133 -6.90 24.64 27.71
C VAL A 133 -5.88 24.69 26.57
N PRO A 134 -4.61 24.34 26.83
CA PRO A 134 -3.58 24.34 25.80
C PRO A 134 -3.74 23.17 24.82
N GLN A 135 -3.28 23.34 23.59
CA GLN A 135 -3.41 22.34 22.52
C GLN A 135 -2.60 21.05 22.79
N ASP A 136 -1.55 21.15 23.61
CA ASP A 136 -0.68 20.01 23.93
C ASP A 136 -1.27 19.08 25.04
N TYR A 137 -2.54 19.27 25.37
CA TYR A 137 -3.24 18.41 26.32
C TYR A 137 -3.72 17.14 25.57
N ASP A 138 -3.22 15.99 25.99
CA ASP A 138 -3.50 14.68 25.40
C ASP A 138 -4.62 13.91 26.13
N VAL A 139 -5.26 14.55 27.11
CA VAL A 139 -6.39 14.00 27.88
C VAL A 139 -7.65 14.82 27.60
N ALA A 140 -8.79 14.16 27.42
CA ALA A 140 -10.07 14.84 27.30
C ALA A 140 -10.46 15.52 28.62
N LEU A 141 -10.95 16.76 28.54
CA LEU A 141 -11.47 17.50 29.68
C LEU A 141 -13.00 17.62 29.56
N ALA A 142 -13.71 17.42 30.66
CA ALA A 142 -15.15 17.61 30.76
C ALA A 142 -15.49 18.80 31.67
N ASP A 143 -16.64 19.41 31.43
CA ASP A 143 -17.20 20.50 32.26
C ASP A 143 -16.21 21.65 32.47
N VAL A 144 -15.56 22.10 31.41
CA VAL A 144 -14.56 23.16 31.44
C VAL A 144 -15.27 24.51 31.57
N ARG A 145 -14.88 25.29 32.57
CA ARG A 145 -15.41 26.63 32.84
C ARG A 145 -14.30 27.60 33.15
N ALA A 146 -14.30 28.72 32.43
CA ALA A 146 -13.41 29.85 32.69
C ALA A 146 -14.23 31.10 32.96
N GLU A 147 -13.90 31.81 34.04
CA GLU A 147 -14.53 33.05 34.43
C GLU A 147 -13.48 34.18 34.40
N VAL A 148 -13.81 35.30 33.76
CA VAL A 148 -12.99 36.50 33.72
C VAL A 148 -13.76 37.62 34.40
N VAL A 149 -13.21 38.13 35.50
CA VAL A 149 -13.83 39.25 36.28
C VAL A 149 -13.09 40.53 35.89
N LEU A 150 -13.83 41.47 35.31
CA LEU A 150 -13.29 42.75 34.86
C LEU A 150 -13.34 43.83 35.99
N PRO A 151 -12.39 44.77 36.03
CA PRO A 151 -12.33 45.83 37.02
C PRO A 151 -13.28 46.99 36.61
N VAL A 152 -14.57 46.73 36.59
CA VAL A 152 -15.59 47.71 36.16
C VAL A 152 -15.49 48.97 37.02
N ALA A 153 -15.33 50.15 36.39
CA ALA A 153 -15.24 51.42 37.10
C ALA A 153 -16.60 51.73 37.80
N ALA A 154 -16.55 52.34 39.00
CA ALA A 154 -17.73 52.58 39.83
C ALA A 154 -18.77 53.50 39.19
N ASP A 155 -18.35 54.31 38.24
CA ASP A 155 -19.17 55.28 37.49
C ASP A 155 -19.55 54.80 36.07
N ASP A 156 -19.20 53.57 35.71
CA ASP A 156 -19.51 52.97 34.42
C ASP A 156 -20.33 51.68 34.57
N SER A 157 -20.76 51.10 33.47
CA SER A 157 -21.53 49.85 33.43
C SER A 157 -21.18 49.00 32.22
N VAL A 158 -21.29 47.70 32.36
CA VAL A 158 -21.14 46.74 31.27
C VAL A 158 -22.28 46.91 30.26
N LYS A 159 -21.91 47.08 29.00
CA LYS A 159 -22.81 47.10 27.83
C LYS A 159 -22.32 46.02 26.87
N VAL A 160 -23.04 44.89 26.90
CA VAL A 160 -22.70 43.68 26.11
C VAL A 160 -22.64 44.04 24.63
N MET A 161 -21.55 43.71 23.95
CA MET A 161 -21.27 43.98 22.54
C MET A 161 -21.30 45.48 22.17
N GLU A 162 -21.14 46.37 23.14
CA GLU A 162 -20.95 47.80 22.93
C GLU A 162 -19.63 48.28 23.53
N ASN A 163 -19.36 48.00 24.81
CA ASN A 163 -18.08 48.32 25.47
C ASN A 163 -17.38 47.09 26.07
N VAL A 164 -18.07 45.94 26.19
CA VAL A 164 -17.47 44.66 26.53
C VAL A 164 -17.82 43.65 25.46
N TYR A 165 -16.78 43.06 24.88
CA TYR A 165 -16.86 42.03 23.87
C TYR A 165 -16.14 40.81 24.37
N ALA A 166 -16.66 39.62 24.05
CA ALA A 166 -16.00 38.35 24.40
C ALA A 166 -16.19 37.32 23.29
N TRP A 167 -15.13 36.60 23.01
CA TRP A 167 -15.09 35.50 22.03
C TRP A 167 -14.38 34.29 22.64
N GLY A 168 -15.01 33.13 22.49
CA GLY A 168 -14.43 31.83 22.81
C GLY A 168 -13.88 31.16 21.54
N HIS A 169 -12.70 30.63 21.58
CA HIS A 169 -12.12 29.82 20.51
C HIS A 169 -11.85 28.43 21.05
N GLY A 170 -12.40 27.41 20.40
CA GLY A 170 -12.28 26.04 20.86
C GLY A 170 -13.38 25.14 20.34
N PRO A 171 -13.99 24.28 21.19
CA PRO A 171 -15.12 23.45 20.83
C PRO A 171 -16.30 24.26 20.27
N ALA A 172 -16.95 23.70 19.24
CA ALA A 172 -18.05 24.39 18.55
C ALA A 172 -19.34 24.52 19.39
N ASP A 173 -19.46 23.75 20.46
CA ASP A 173 -20.56 23.76 21.42
C ASP A 173 -20.24 24.56 22.70
N GLY A 174 -19.11 25.29 22.69
CA GLY A 174 -18.78 26.24 23.74
C GLY A 174 -19.73 27.45 23.78
N GLU A 175 -19.99 27.96 24.98
CA GLU A 175 -20.88 29.12 25.22
C GLU A 175 -20.14 30.24 25.92
N VAL A 176 -20.48 31.47 25.60
CA VAL A 176 -19.96 32.71 26.23
C VAL A 176 -21.09 33.53 26.79
N ASP A 177 -21.01 33.88 28.08
CA ASP A 177 -22.00 34.72 28.79
C ASP A 177 -21.32 35.97 29.39
N ILE A 178 -21.74 37.15 29.03
CA ILE A 178 -21.24 38.43 29.56
C ILE A 178 -22.28 38.98 30.54
N ARG A 179 -21.91 39.07 31.81
CA ARG A 179 -22.77 39.53 32.90
C ARG A 179 -22.64 41.03 33.17
N SER A 180 -23.71 41.60 33.70
CA SER A 180 -23.76 43.02 34.04
C SER A 180 -22.84 43.45 35.19
N ASP A 181 -22.33 42.50 35.96
CA ASP A 181 -21.35 42.73 37.03
C ASP A 181 -19.88 42.75 36.54
N GLY A 182 -19.64 42.56 35.26
CA GLY A 182 -18.29 42.50 34.68
C GLY A 182 -17.72 41.09 34.62
N THR A 183 -18.47 40.07 35.00
CA THR A 183 -18.02 38.69 34.87
C THR A 183 -18.31 38.14 33.47
N VAL A 184 -17.31 37.64 32.79
CA VAL A 184 -17.44 36.92 31.51
C VAL A 184 -17.17 35.45 31.74
N ILE A 185 -18.12 34.61 31.32
CA ILE A 185 -18.06 33.16 31.56
C ILE A 185 -17.94 32.44 30.21
N PHE A 186 -16.96 31.56 30.13
CA PHE A 186 -16.77 30.62 29.03
C PHE A 186 -17.04 29.21 29.55
N THR A 187 -17.85 28.45 28.83
CA THR A 187 -18.24 27.09 29.22
C THR A 187 -18.10 26.17 28.03
N ASP A 188 -17.30 25.12 28.17
CA ASP A 188 -17.14 24.07 27.18
C ASP A 188 -17.53 22.73 27.81
N PRO A 189 -18.59 22.06 27.30
CA PRO A 189 -19.04 20.78 27.84
C PRO A 189 -17.94 19.70 27.79
N ALA A 190 -17.15 19.71 26.74
CA ALA A 190 -15.99 18.83 26.58
C ALA A 190 -14.92 19.46 25.67
N VAL A 191 -13.65 19.27 26.03
CA VAL A 191 -12.50 19.61 25.16
C VAL A 191 -11.76 18.31 24.85
N GLU A 192 -11.83 17.88 23.59
CA GLU A 192 -11.20 16.64 23.13
C GLU A 192 -9.66 16.77 23.12
N PRO A 193 -8.92 15.64 23.23
CA PRO A 193 -7.46 15.66 23.14
C PRO A 193 -6.97 16.40 21.88
N THR A 194 -5.92 17.19 22.04
CA THR A 194 -5.34 18.04 20.98
C THR A 194 -6.20 19.23 20.52
N MET A 195 -7.39 19.40 21.08
CA MET A 195 -8.16 20.63 20.95
C MET A 195 -7.66 21.65 22.00
N TYR A 196 -7.96 22.91 21.76
CA TYR A 196 -7.66 23.99 22.71
C TYR A 196 -8.93 24.75 23.09
N ALA A 197 -8.87 25.52 24.18
CA ALA A 197 -9.92 26.48 24.51
C ALA A 197 -9.27 27.79 24.97
N LYS A 198 -9.66 28.90 24.30
CA LYS A 198 -9.11 30.23 24.49
C LYS A 198 -10.22 31.24 24.70
N ALA A 199 -10.04 32.08 25.71
CA ALA A 199 -10.85 33.24 25.97
C ALA A 199 -10.21 34.51 25.37
N ARG A 200 -11.01 35.36 24.76
CA ARG A 200 -10.65 36.73 24.41
C ARG A 200 -11.71 37.68 24.93
N VAL A 201 -11.31 38.68 25.70
CA VAL A 201 -12.21 39.66 26.28
C VAL A 201 -11.67 41.07 26.04
N MET A 202 -12.48 41.91 25.41
CA MET A 202 -12.17 43.35 25.25
C MET A 202 -13.08 44.19 26.13
N PHE A 203 -12.49 45.19 26.76
CA PHE A 203 -13.17 46.10 27.67
C PHE A 203 -12.57 47.50 27.63
N PRO A 204 -13.21 48.56 28.21
CA PRO A 204 -12.67 49.90 28.22
C PRO A 204 -11.31 49.99 28.95
N VAL A 205 -10.31 50.58 28.30
CA VAL A 205 -8.98 50.77 28.88
C VAL A 205 -8.99 51.70 30.09
N GLU A 206 -10.00 52.60 30.16
CA GLU A 206 -10.22 53.53 31.27
C GLU A 206 -10.50 52.81 32.61
N TRP A 207 -10.94 51.56 32.60
CA TRP A 207 -11.10 50.74 33.78
C TRP A 207 -9.79 50.34 34.44
N LEU A 208 -8.69 50.40 33.70
CA LEU A 208 -7.32 50.15 34.18
C LEU A 208 -6.73 51.49 34.76
N THR A 209 -7.23 51.87 35.90
CA THR A 209 -6.89 53.21 36.50
C THR A 209 -5.45 53.29 36.99
N ASN A 210 -4.79 52.18 37.27
CA ASN A 210 -3.43 52.08 37.80
C ASN A 210 -2.42 51.55 36.77
N LEU A 211 -2.79 51.54 35.49
CA LEU A 211 -1.90 51.07 34.42
C LEU A 211 -0.66 51.94 34.32
N SER A 212 0.53 51.32 34.17
CA SER A 212 1.78 52.01 34.03
C SER A 212 1.84 52.82 32.73
N GLU A 213 2.63 53.91 32.73
CA GLU A 213 2.83 54.73 31.52
C GLU A 213 3.54 53.89 30.40
N GLU A 214 4.41 53.00 30.78
CA GLU A 214 5.09 52.08 29.87
C GLU A 214 4.11 51.13 29.18
N ALA A 215 3.19 50.52 29.91
CA ALA A 215 2.14 49.65 29.38
C ALA A 215 1.19 50.42 28.45
N ARG A 216 0.86 51.68 28.78
CA ARG A 216 0.03 52.57 27.92
C ARG A 216 0.71 52.91 26.61
N LEU A 217 2.03 52.99 26.57
CA LEU A 217 2.82 53.36 25.39
C LEU A 217 3.22 52.15 24.53
N ALA A 218 3.11 50.94 25.06
CA ALA A 218 3.50 49.71 24.38
C ALA A 218 2.63 49.43 23.13
N ASN A 219 1.33 49.70 23.21
CA ASN A 219 0.39 49.47 22.13
C ASN A 219 -0.38 50.74 21.77
N GLN A 220 0.07 51.41 20.71
CA GLN A 220 -0.60 52.61 20.21
C GLN A 220 -1.58 52.22 19.09
N GLY A 221 -2.85 52.55 19.23
CA GLY A 221 -3.84 52.31 18.20
C GLY A 221 -5.24 52.63 18.64
N THR A 222 -6.00 53.25 17.75
CA THR A 222 -7.40 53.56 17.91
C THR A 222 -8.26 52.62 17.07
N LEU A 223 -9.54 52.52 17.38
CA LEU A 223 -10.52 51.65 16.69
C LEU A 223 -10.22 50.14 16.92
N GLN A 224 -9.62 49.79 18.04
CA GLN A 224 -9.28 48.41 18.33
C GLN A 224 -10.53 47.53 18.43
N TYR A 225 -11.61 47.99 19.05
CA TYR A 225 -12.91 47.27 19.05
C TYR A 225 -13.40 46.96 17.65
N TYR A 226 -13.32 47.93 16.72
CA TYR A 226 -13.75 47.75 15.35
C TYR A 226 -12.88 46.69 14.63
N TRP A 227 -11.56 46.78 14.72
CA TRP A 227 -10.68 45.86 14.01
C TRP A 227 -10.80 44.44 14.57
N THR A 228 -10.86 44.28 15.90
CA THR A 228 -10.96 42.99 16.54
C THR A 228 -12.31 42.33 16.24
N SER A 229 -13.43 43.05 16.38
CA SER A 229 -14.75 42.47 16.05
C SER A 229 -14.84 42.02 14.59
N ARG A 230 -14.24 42.76 13.66
CA ARG A 230 -14.16 42.36 12.24
C ARG A 230 -13.30 41.14 12.02
N TYR A 231 -12.21 41.03 12.75
CA TYR A 231 -11.33 39.85 12.69
C TYR A 231 -12.05 38.61 13.21
N GLU A 232 -12.69 38.71 14.36
CA GLU A 232 -13.44 37.60 14.97
C GLU A 232 -14.62 37.14 14.11
N GLU A 233 -15.40 38.08 13.54
CA GLU A 233 -16.44 37.74 12.56
C GLU A 233 -15.91 36.97 11.36
N THR A 234 -14.74 37.40 10.84
CA THR A 234 -14.10 36.72 9.70
C THR A 234 -13.60 35.30 10.08
N TRP A 235 -13.20 35.15 11.33
CA TRP A 235 -12.69 33.85 11.83
C TRP A 235 -13.79 32.80 11.93
N VAL A 236 -14.93 33.18 12.51
CA VAL A 236 -16.14 32.33 12.61
C VAL A 236 -16.61 31.90 11.21
N ASP A 237 -16.72 32.88 10.27
CA ASP A 237 -17.13 32.58 8.89
C ASP A 237 -16.16 31.66 8.15
N THR A 238 -14.87 31.80 8.42
CA THR A 238 -13.82 30.99 7.75
C THR A 238 -13.84 29.53 8.25
N ASP A 239 -14.00 29.30 9.53
CA ASP A 239 -14.04 27.96 10.11
C ASP A 239 -15.27 27.18 9.65
N THR A 240 -16.45 27.78 9.76
CA THR A 240 -17.71 27.16 9.31
C THR A 240 -17.68 26.88 7.80
N SER A 241 -17.14 27.79 7.00
CA SER A 241 -17.04 27.59 5.55
C SER A 241 -16.06 26.48 5.18
N GLN A 242 -14.93 26.34 5.89
CA GLN A 242 -13.97 25.26 5.66
C GLN A 242 -14.55 23.88 5.98
N GLU A 243 -15.29 23.75 7.07
CA GLU A 243 -15.96 22.48 7.41
C GLU A 243 -17.02 22.08 6.38
N VAL A 244 -17.85 23.03 5.94
CA VAL A 244 -18.83 22.79 4.87
C VAL A 244 -18.15 22.38 3.57
N ILE A 245 -17.04 23.04 3.20
CA ILE A 245 -16.27 22.69 2.01
C ILE A 245 -15.64 21.29 2.16
N ARG A 246 -15.05 20.95 3.30
CA ARG A 246 -14.48 19.62 3.56
C ARG A 246 -15.56 18.53 3.49
N LEU A 247 -16.71 18.74 4.09
CA LEU A 247 -17.85 17.83 4.01
C LEU A 247 -18.33 17.67 2.56
N GLY A 248 -18.48 18.77 1.83
CA GLY A 248 -18.86 18.77 0.42
C GLY A 248 -17.85 17.98 -0.46
N LEU A 249 -16.55 18.18 -0.24
CA LEU A 249 -15.48 17.44 -0.92
C LEU A 249 -15.50 15.95 -0.56
N ALA A 250 -15.73 15.60 0.72
CA ALA A 250 -15.82 14.21 1.15
C ALA A 250 -17.01 13.49 0.50
N LEU A 251 -18.19 14.11 0.50
CA LEU A 251 -19.39 13.58 -0.16
C LEU A 251 -19.20 13.48 -1.69
N GLY A 252 -18.58 14.48 -2.30
CA GLY A 252 -18.23 14.48 -3.73
C GLY A 252 -17.29 13.33 -4.08
N LEU A 253 -16.27 13.08 -3.27
CA LEU A 253 -15.34 11.96 -3.45
C LEU A 253 -16.05 10.60 -3.32
N LEU A 254 -16.94 10.44 -2.34
CA LEU A 254 -17.72 9.21 -2.18
C LEU A 254 -18.66 9.00 -3.36
N GLY A 255 -19.33 10.06 -3.83
CA GLY A 255 -20.18 10.01 -5.04
C GLY A 255 -19.38 9.63 -6.29
N LEU A 256 -18.21 10.24 -6.49
CA LEU A 256 -17.29 9.89 -7.59
C LEU A 256 -16.83 8.44 -7.50
N SER A 257 -16.45 7.97 -6.30
CA SER A 257 -16.03 6.59 -6.07
C SER A 257 -17.14 5.59 -6.42
N ALA A 258 -18.37 5.86 -5.99
CA ALA A 258 -19.54 5.03 -6.31
C ALA A 258 -19.84 5.03 -7.82
N ALA A 259 -19.78 6.19 -8.47
CA ALA A 259 -20.00 6.31 -9.91
C ALA A 259 -18.94 5.55 -10.73
N LEU A 260 -17.66 5.68 -10.36
CA LEU A 260 -16.55 4.97 -11.02
C LEU A 260 -16.66 3.45 -10.82
N LEU A 261 -17.02 2.99 -9.62
CA LEU A 261 -17.24 1.56 -9.36
C LEU A 261 -18.40 1.02 -10.19
N LEU A 262 -19.52 1.74 -10.23
CA LEU A 262 -20.67 1.34 -11.06
C LEU A 262 -20.30 1.31 -12.54
N ALA A 263 -19.58 2.31 -13.04
CA ALA A 263 -19.08 2.32 -14.42
C ALA A 263 -18.15 1.13 -14.69
N ALA A 264 -17.23 0.81 -13.77
CA ALA A 264 -16.36 -0.36 -13.88
C ALA A 264 -17.16 -1.69 -13.91
N LEU A 265 -18.22 -1.81 -13.09
CA LEU A 265 -19.11 -2.98 -13.11
C LEU A 265 -19.86 -3.11 -14.44
N ILE A 266 -20.35 -2.00 -15.01
CA ILE A 266 -21.00 -1.98 -16.32
C ILE A 266 -20.02 -2.40 -17.41
N VAL A 267 -18.79 -1.87 -17.36
CA VAL A 267 -17.71 -2.21 -18.29
C VAL A 267 -17.39 -3.71 -18.19
N TRP A 268 -17.21 -4.23 -16.98
CA TRP A 268 -16.98 -5.66 -16.77
C TRP A 268 -18.14 -6.52 -17.27
N TRP A 269 -19.37 -6.15 -16.96
CA TRP A 269 -20.55 -6.89 -17.41
C TRP A 269 -20.66 -6.93 -18.95
N ARG A 270 -20.31 -5.83 -19.64
CA ARG A 270 -20.45 -5.68 -21.10
C ARG A 270 -19.28 -6.29 -21.88
N TRP A 271 -18.05 -6.17 -21.37
CA TRP A 271 -16.84 -6.59 -22.05
C TRP A 271 -16.00 -7.63 -21.29
N GLY A 272 -16.20 -7.84 -20.00
CA GLY A 272 -15.41 -8.76 -19.18
C GLY A 272 -15.98 -10.18 -19.07
N ARG A 273 -17.29 -10.37 -19.25
CA ARG A 273 -17.88 -11.72 -19.14
C ARG A 273 -17.43 -12.59 -20.30
N GLU A 274 -16.87 -13.78 -19.98
CA GLU A 274 -16.53 -14.78 -20.98
C GLU A 274 -17.78 -15.31 -21.67
N ARG A 275 -17.65 -15.61 -22.95
CA ARG A 275 -18.69 -16.28 -23.74
C ARG A 275 -18.52 -17.80 -23.58
N PRO A 276 -19.59 -18.58 -23.61
CA PRO A 276 -19.48 -20.04 -23.60
C PRO A 276 -18.73 -20.49 -24.86
N PRO A 277 -17.75 -21.42 -24.76
CA PRO A 277 -17.10 -22.00 -25.92
C PRO A 277 -18.06 -22.83 -26.74
N ALA A 278 -17.77 -22.98 -28.04
CA ALA A 278 -18.51 -23.90 -28.91
C ALA A 278 -18.15 -25.35 -28.60
N PHE A 279 -16.89 -25.61 -28.29
CA PHE A 279 -16.41 -26.91 -27.83
C PHE A 279 -16.90 -27.21 -26.40
N ARG A 280 -17.48 -28.40 -26.17
CA ARG A 280 -18.12 -28.74 -24.88
C ARG A 280 -17.72 -30.08 -24.29
N ASP A 281 -16.83 -30.83 -24.96
CA ASP A 281 -16.40 -32.13 -24.43
C ASP A 281 -15.46 -31.94 -23.23
N ASP A 282 -15.65 -32.75 -22.21
CA ASP A 282 -14.85 -32.69 -20.97
C ASP A 282 -13.48 -33.32 -21.15
N TYR A 283 -13.30 -34.23 -22.12
CA TYR A 283 -12.08 -34.94 -22.40
C TYR A 283 -11.74 -34.89 -23.88
N TRP A 284 -10.46 -34.65 -24.17
CA TRP A 284 -9.92 -34.62 -25.53
C TRP A 284 -8.47 -35.10 -25.53
N MET A 285 -8.07 -35.92 -26.50
CA MET A 285 -6.76 -36.57 -26.48
C MET A 285 -5.69 -35.83 -27.28
N ASN A 286 -6.10 -35.01 -28.24
CA ASN A 286 -5.15 -34.33 -29.14
C ASN A 286 -4.90 -32.88 -28.69
N PRO A 287 -3.72 -32.30 -29.03
CA PRO A 287 -3.48 -30.88 -28.84
C PRO A 287 -4.55 -30.03 -29.53
N PRO A 288 -4.97 -28.90 -28.95
CA PRO A 288 -5.91 -28.00 -29.60
C PRO A 288 -5.23 -27.29 -30.75
N ALA A 289 -5.80 -27.35 -31.92
CA ALA A 289 -5.29 -26.86 -33.20
C ALA A 289 -4.00 -27.58 -33.66
N ASP A 290 -4.05 -28.16 -34.85
CA ASP A 290 -2.91 -28.81 -35.48
C ASP A 290 -1.69 -27.87 -35.53
N ALA A 291 -0.57 -28.31 -34.96
CA ALA A 291 0.74 -27.65 -34.97
C ALA A 291 0.89 -26.32 -34.20
N MET A 292 0.04 -26.01 -33.22
CA MET A 292 0.28 -24.85 -32.35
C MET A 292 1.44 -25.10 -31.41
N ALA A 293 2.45 -24.22 -31.40
CA ALA A 293 3.60 -24.32 -30.49
C ALA A 293 3.16 -24.34 -29.02
N PRO A 294 3.73 -25.23 -28.18
CA PRO A 294 3.35 -25.33 -26.77
C PRO A 294 3.41 -23.98 -26.04
N ALA A 295 4.43 -23.16 -26.27
CA ALA A 295 4.58 -21.84 -25.65
C ALA A 295 3.45 -20.86 -26.04
N VAL A 296 2.97 -20.92 -27.29
CA VAL A 296 1.84 -20.10 -27.76
C VAL A 296 0.57 -20.47 -26.99
N LEU A 297 0.32 -21.78 -26.83
CA LEU A 297 -0.80 -22.27 -26.04
C LEU A 297 -0.63 -21.93 -24.54
N GLY A 298 0.58 -21.95 -24.02
CA GLY A 298 0.94 -21.54 -22.66
C GLY A 298 0.51 -20.08 -22.38
N ARG A 299 0.70 -19.19 -23.34
CA ARG A 299 0.23 -17.79 -23.23
C ARG A 299 -1.29 -17.69 -23.18
N LEU A 300 -2.01 -18.41 -24.00
CA LEU A 300 -3.48 -18.48 -23.92
C LEU A 300 -3.93 -19.04 -22.57
N TRP A 301 -3.29 -20.10 -22.11
CA TRP A 301 -3.61 -20.76 -20.84
C TRP A 301 -3.44 -19.84 -19.64
N ARG A 302 -2.34 -19.09 -19.57
CA ARG A 302 -2.00 -18.15 -18.50
C ARG A 302 -2.49 -16.72 -18.70
N TRP A 303 -3.51 -16.50 -19.53
CA TRP A 303 -4.06 -15.17 -19.74
C TRP A 303 -3.03 -14.14 -20.24
N ASN A 304 -2.16 -14.55 -21.14
CA ASN A 304 -1.05 -13.78 -21.69
C ASN A 304 0.02 -13.35 -20.67
N HIS A 305 0.05 -13.98 -19.48
CA HIS A 305 1.14 -13.76 -18.54
C HIS A 305 2.42 -14.44 -19.00
N GLU A 306 3.53 -13.73 -18.87
CA GLU A 306 4.86 -14.25 -19.16
C GLU A 306 5.29 -15.23 -18.06
N SER A 307 5.92 -16.33 -18.51
CA SER A 307 6.49 -17.34 -17.61
C SER A 307 7.76 -17.93 -18.20
N PRO A 308 8.78 -18.25 -17.39
CA PRO A 308 9.91 -19.05 -17.80
C PRO A 308 9.53 -20.43 -18.35
N ASP A 309 8.37 -20.97 -17.94
CA ASP A 309 7.84 -22.23 -18.44
C ASP A 309 7.60 -22.25 -19.95
N ASP A 310 7.40 -21.08 -20.56
CA ASP A 310 7.27 -20.97 -22.01
C ASP A 310 8.56 -21.39 -22.70
N ILE A 311 9.72 -21.02 -22.14
CA ILE A 311 11.05 -21.41 -22.65
C ILE A 311 11.25 -22.91 -22.44
N VAL A 312 10.91 -23.43 -21.26
CA VAL A 312 11.03 -24.86 -20.94
C VAL A 312 10.21 -25.70 -21.90
N ALA A 313 8.94 -25.35 -22.10
CA ALA A 313 8.06 -26.08 -23.02
C ALA A 313 8.57 -26.06 -24.47
N THR A 314 9.12 -24.93 -24.91
CA THR A 314 9.74 -24.82 -26.25
C THR A 314 10.97 -25.71 -26.36
N VAL A 315 11.80 -25.78 -25.32
CA VAL A 315 13.00 -26.65 -25.30
C VAL A 315 12.59 -28.11 -25.37
N LEU A 316 11.58 -28.54 -24.59
CA LEU A 316 11.06 -29.90 -24.63
C LEU A 316 10.53 -30.27 -26.03
N ASP A 317 9.79 -29.38 -26.66
CA ASP A 317 9.30 -29.54 -28.02
C ASP A 317 10.44 -29.62 -29.05
N MET A 318 11.47 -28.79 -28.90
CA MET A 318 12.67 -28.82 -29.76
C MET A 318 13.48 -30.12 -29.59
N VAL A 319 13.53 -30.68 -28.38
CA VAL A 319 14.18 -32.00 -28.16
C VAL A 319 13.38 -33.10 -28.81
N HIS A 320 12.05 -33.09 -28.66
CA HIS A 320 11.17 -34.06 -29.30
C HIS A 320 11.28 -34.01 -30.85
N ARG A 321 11.34 -32.83 -31.43
CA ARG A 321 11.51 -32.67 -32.89
C ARG A 321 12.95 -32.91 -33.39
N GLY A 322 13.90 -33.27 -32.52
CA GLY A 322 15.31 -33.51 -32.87
C GLY A 322 16.09 -32.26 -33.25
N VAL A 323 15.56 -31.04 -32.99
CA VAL A 323 16.27 -29.75 -33.16
C VAL A 323 17.34 -29.56 -32.10
N LEU A 324 17.12 -30.14 -30.92
CA LEU A 324 18.07 -30.23 -29.83
C LEU A 324 18.28 -31.70 -29.45
N GLU A 325 19.50 -32.04 -29.02
CA GLU A 325 19.81 -33.34 -28.47
C GLU A 325 20.22 -33.23 -27.00
N VAL A 326 20.03 -34.27 -26.23
CA VAL A 326 20.56 -34.38 -24.88
C VAL A 326 21.64 -35.44 -24.84
N ARG A 327 22.82 -35.05 -24.39
CA ARG A 327 23.98 -35.96 -24.23
C ARG A 327 24.63 -35.69 -22.87
N ASP A 328 24.80 -36.71 -22.07
CA ASP A 328 25.46 -36.61 -20.75
C ASP A 328 24.87 -35.49 -19.86
N ASP A 329 23.54 -35.37 -19.77
CA ASP A 329 22.80 -34.33 -19.05
C ASP A 329 23.03 -32.88 -19.54
N GLU A 330 23.65 -32.72 -20.71
CA GLU A 330 23.78 -31.43 -21.38
C GLU A 330 22.86 -31.35 -22.61
N LEU A 331 22.22 -30.20 -22.81
CA LEU A 331 21.51 -29.88 -24.04
C LEU A 331 22.55 -29.51 -25.13
N VAL A 332 22.49 -30.19 -26.25
CA VAL A 332 23.44 -30.03 -27.36
C VAL A 332 22.69 -29.50 -28.60
N ILE A 333 23.27 -28.50 -29.24
CA ILE A 333 22.82 -28.01 -30.55
C ILE A 333 23.53 -28.84 -31.62
N PRO A 334 22.82 -29.76 -32.34
CA PRO A 334 23.44 -30.57 -33.39
C PRO A 334 23.82 -29.68 -34.60
N ALA A 335 24.79 -30.14 -35.40
CA ALA A 335 25.26 -29.41 -36.60
C ALA A 335 24.13 -29.18 -37.61
N ALA A 336 23.24 -30.15 -37.78
CA ALA A 336 22.07 -30.06 -38.66
C ALA A 336 21.04 -29.05 -38.18
N GLY A 337 20.84 -28.91 -36.87
CA GLY A 337 19.96 -27.89 -36.25
C GLY A 337 20.50 -26.49 -36.49
N GLU A 338 21.83 -26.33 -36.54
CA GLU A 338 22.47 -25.04 -36.82
C GLU A 338 22.31 -24.58 -38.29
N GLU A 339 22.39 -25.51 -39.24
CA GLU A 339 22.16 -25.23 -40.65
C GLU A 339 20.70 -24.90 -40.95
N SER A 340 19.77 -25.64 -40.28
CA SER A 340 18.35 -25.33 -40.36
C SER A 340 18.03 -23.95 -39.81
N ALA A 341 18.61 -23.57 -38.66
CA ALA A 341 18.44 -22.24 -38.06
C ALA A 341 18.98 -21.12 -38.96
N LYS A 342 20.16 -21.30 -39.58
CA LYS A 342 20.72 -20.31 -40.54
C LYS A 342 19.89 -20.17 -41.79
N ARG A 343 19.32 -21.27 -42.30
CA ARG A 343 18.44 -21.25 -43.47
C ARG A 343 17.14 -20.49 -43.14
N ILE A 344 16.54 -20.73 -42.00
CA ILE A 344 15.33 -20.05 -41.54
C ILE A 344 15.59 -18.55 -41.25
N GLU A 345 16.77 -18.20 -40.71
CA GLU A 345 17.17 -16.79 -40.55
C GLU A 345 17.25 -16.06 -41.88
N GLY A 346 17.76 -16.72 -42.93
CA GLY A 346 17.81 -16.18 -44.29
C GLY A 346 16.42 -16.01 -44.89
N GLU A 347 15.54 -16.97 -44.75
CA GLU A 347 14.18 -16.96 -45.28
C GLU A 347 13.23 -16.05 -44.46
N SER A 348 13.36 -16.03 -43.10
CA SER A 348 12.53 -15.17 -42.25
C SER A 348 12.81 -13.69 -42.41
N SER A 349 14.02 -13.28 -42.78
CA SER A 349 14.31 -11.86 -43.05
C SER A 349 13.55 -11.33 -44.28
N VAL A 350 13.17 -12.21 -45.21
CA VAL A 350 12.37 -11.90 -46.39
C VAL A 350 10.87 -11.96 -46.12
N ALA A 351 10.42 -12.92 -45.28
CA ALA A 351 8.99 -13.12 -44.96
C ALA A 351 8.43 -12.10 -43.96
N LEU A 352 9.27 -11.55 -43.07
CA LEU A 352 8.87 -10.53 -42.08
C LEU A 352 8.71 -9.12 -42.68
N ALA A 353 9.11 -8.91 -43.94
CA ALA A 353 8.98 -7.63 -44.63
C ALA A 353 7.61 -7.44 -45.35
N ALA A 354 6.76 -8.46 -45.40
CA ALA A 354 5.43 -8.35 -45.97
C ALA A 354 4.38 -8.00 -44.92
N PRO A 355 3.71 -6.83 -44.94
CA PRO A 355 2.61 -6.54 -44.05
C PRO A 355 1.44 -7.44 -44.41
N ARG A 356 1.05 -8.34 -43.52
CA ARG A 356 -0.25 -9.01 -43.56
C ARG A 356 -1.33 -7.99 -43.21
N ALA A 357 -1.77 -7.21 -44.18
CA ALA A 357 -3.08 -6.61 -44.19
C ALA A 357 -4.08 -7.75 -44.46
N ALA A 358 -4.60 -8.35 -43.38
CA ALA A 358 -5.79 -9.17 -43.53
C ALA A 358 -6.95 -8.23 -43.87
N ASP A 359 -7.32 -8.23 -45.16
CA ASP A 359 -8.57 -7.65 -45.62
C ASP A 359 -9.72 -8.42 -44.95
N ALA A 360 -10.40 -7.75 -44.05
CA ALA A 360 -11.52 -8.32 -43.28
C ALA A 360 -12.78 -8.63 -44.11
N ASN A 361 -12.65 -8.68 -45.45
CA ASN A 361 -13.76 -8.87 -46.40
C ASN A 361 -13.52 -9.97 -47.45
N ALA A 362 -12.57 -10.89 -47.22
CA ALA A 362 -12.43 -12.04 -48.14
C ALA A 362 -13.35 -13.18 -47.73
N PRO A 363 -14.24 -13.69 -48.62
CA PRO A 363 -15.22 -14.74 -48.28
C PRO A 363 -14.67 -16.17 -48.30
N ASP A 364 -13.38 -16.40 -48.48
CA ASP A 364 -12.80 -17.74 -48.53
C ASP A 364 -11.79 -17.92 -47.36
N ALA A 365 -12.01 -18.96 -46.54
CA ALA A 365 -11.06 -19.41 -45.56
C ALA A 365 -9.71 -19.70 -46.26
N PRO A 366 -8.56 -19.26 -45.70
CA PRO A 366 -7.26 -19.56 -46.31
C PRO A 366 -7.11 -21.08 -46.43
N ASP A 367 -6.61 -21.55 -47.57
CA ASP A 367 -6.29 -22.96 -47.81
C ASP A 367 -5.53 -23.53 -46.58
N ALA A 368 -5.93 -24.70 -46.09
CA ALA A 368 -5.32 -25.36 -44.93
C ALA A 368 -3.77 -25.48 -45.10
N ALA A 369 -3.29 -25.60 -46.31
CA ALA A 369 -1.87 -25.60 -46.63
C ALA A 369 -1.16 -24.26 -46.32
N VAL A 370 -1.80 -23.13 -46.64
CA VAL A 370 -1.24 -21.79 -46.34
C VAL A 370 -1.24 -21.50 -44.84
N ALA A 371 -2.23 -22.01 -44.10
CA ALA A 371 -2.27 -21.91 -42.65
C ALA A 371 -1.18 -22.78 -41.99
N ALA A 372 -0.95 -24.00 -42.46
CA ALA A 372 0.08 -24.89 -41.99
C ALA A 372 1.50 -24.33 -42.27
N ASP A 373 1.75 -23.77 -43.46
CA ASP A 373 3.04 -23.13 -43.77
C ASP A 373 3.31 -21.89 -42.90
N ALA A 374 2.27 -21.14 -42.53
CA ALA A 374 2.40 -20.02 -41.62
C ALA A 374 2.74 -20.46 -40.19
N ALA A 375 2.07 -21.50 -39.68
CA ALA A 375 2.33 -22.07 -38.34
C ALA A 375 3.76 -22.65 -38.25
N ASN A 376 4.21 -23.34 -39.31
CA ASN A 376 5.59 -23.86 -39.41
C ASN A 376 6.63 -22.72 -39.42
N ALA A 377 6.38 -21.62 -40.11
CA ALA A 377 7.27 -20.45 -40.14
C ALA A 377 7.33 -19.76 -38.77
N GLU A 378 6.21 -19.69 -38.05
CA GLU A 378 6.16 -19.13 -36.68
C GLU A 378 6.91 -20.02 -35.67
N GLN A 379 6.71 -21.34 -35.73
CA GLN A 379 7.44 -22.30 -34.95
C GLN A 379 8.95 -22.17 -35.18
N ALA A 380 9.38 -22.14 -36.43
CA ALA A 380 10.76 -21.97 -36.82
C ALA A 380 11.37 -20.65 -36.27
N ALA A 381 10.63 -19.58 -36.30
CA ALA A 381 11.06 -18.29 -35.74
C ALA A 381 11.26 -18.35 -34.20
N LEU A 382 10.43 -19.13 -33.50
CA LEU A 382 10.58 -19.36 -32.05
C LEU A 382 11.79 -20.25 -31.75
N ASP A 383 12.01 -21.29 -32.56
CA ASP A 383 13.18 -22.16 -32.49
C ASP A 383 14.49 -21.38 -32.62
N VAL A 384 14.56 -20.47 -33.62
CA VAL A 384 15.73 -19.59 -33.82
C VAL A 384 15.94 -18.69 -32.59
N ALA A 385 14.89 -18.10 -32.03
CA ALA A 385 14.99 -17.26 -30.82
C ALA A 385 15.50 -18.07 -29.63
N THR A 386 15.05 -19.33 -29.48
CA THR A 386 15.48 -20.24 -28.43
C THR A 386 16.94 -20.67 -28.60
N LEU A 387 17.36 -20.99 -29.83
CA LEU A 387 18.75 -21.29 -30.12
C LEU A 387 19.69 -20.10 -29.88
N ARG A 388 19.25 -18.87 -30.15
CA ARG A 388 20.01 -17.65 -29.80
C ARG A 388 20.21 -17.52 -28.29
N LEU A 389 19.12 -17.68 -27.53
CA LEU A 389 19.18 -17.67 -26.07
C LEU A 389 20.17 -18.76 -25.56
N MET A 390 20.06 -19.99 -26.07
CA MET A 390 20.93 -21.08 -25.68
C MET A 390 22.39 -20.85 -26.04
N ARG A 391 22.68 -20.29 -27.22
CA ARG A 391 24.07 -19.97 -27.63
C ARG A 391 24.70 -18.91 -26.75
N MET A 392 23.92 -17.92 -26.34
CA MET A 392 24.39 -16.92 -25.40
C MET A 392 24.76 -17.58 -24.07
N VAL A 393 23.87 -18.43 -23.52
CA VAL A 393 24.12 -19.18 -22.28
C VAL A 393 25.31 -20.13 -22.41
N ALA A 394 25.49 -20.75 -23.58
CA ALA A 394 26.62 -21.61 -23.88
C ALA A 394 27.94 -20.86 -24.14
N THR A 395 27.97 -19.52 -23.97
CA THR A 395 29.16 -18.68 -24.23
C THR A 395 29.78 -18.90 -25.61
N GLY A 396 28.92 -19.03 -26.65
CA GLY A 396 29.33 -19.35 -28.03
C GLY A 396 29.61 -20.83 -28.32
N GLY A 397 29.45 -21.71 -27.31
CA GLY A 397 29.53 -23.16 -27.47
C GLY A 397 28.24 -23.79 -27.97
N ARG A 398 28.22 -25.12 -28.11
CA ARG A 398 27.07 -25.92 -28.57
C ARG A 398 26.35 -26.66 -27.43
N THR A 399 26.90 -26.61 -26.24
CA THR A 399 26.38 -27.37 -25.10
C THR A 399 25.95 -26.46 -23.98
N LEU A 400 24.75 -26.70 -23.46
CA LEU A 400 24.17 -26.00 -22.31
C LEU A 400 24.07 -26.98 -21.14
N SER A 401 24.78 -26.68 -20.06
CA SER A 401 24.65 -27.40 -18.77
C SER A 401 24.09 -26.47 -17.70
N ARG A 402 23.56 -27.05 -16.62
CA ARG A 402 23.14 -26.31 -15.41
C ARG A 402 24.27 -25.41 -14.86
N ALA A 403 25.50 -25.92 -14.88
CA ALA A 403 26.68 -25.18 -14.42
C ALA A 403 26.90 -23.89 -15.26
N LYS A 404 26.82 -23.98 -16.59
CA LYS A 404 26.97 -22.83 -17.48
C LYS A 404 25.89 -21.80 -17.28
N LEU A 405 24.64 -22.23 -17.10
CA LEU A 405 23.53 -21.35 -16.81
C LEU A 405 23.71 -20.58 -15.49
N SER A 406 24.18 -21.29 -14.47
CA SER A 406 24.51 -20.69 -13.15
C SER A 406 25.66 -19.68 -13.26
N VAL A 407 26.73 -19.99 -13.99
CA VAL A 407 27.86 -19.08 -14.23
C VAL A 407 27.39 -17.81 -14.93
N LEU A 408 26.63 -17.94 -16.02
CA LEU A 408 26.09 -16.77 -16.73
C LEU A 408 25.22 -15.87 -15.85
N ALA A 409 24.37 -16.47 -15.01
CA ALA A 409 23.53 -15.74 -14.07
C ALA A 409 24.35 -14.94 -13.04
N HIS A 410 25.58 -15.41 -12.75
CA HIS A 410 26.48 -14.75 -11.80
C HIS A 410 27.39 -13.71 -12.45
N GLU A 411 27.94 -14.00 -13.60
CA GLU A 411 28.92 -13.14 -14.26
C GLU A 411 28.28 -12.09 -15.17
N HIS A 412 27.19 -12.45 -15.87
CA HIS A 412 26.48 -11.60 -16.82
C HIS A 412 24.97 -11.59 -16.58
N PRO A 413 24.50 -11.14 -15.40
CA PRO A 413 23.08 -11.21 -15.03
C PRO A 413 22.19 -10.37 -15.97
N ARG A 414 22.67 -9.19 -16.38
CA ARG A 414 21.91 -8.31 -17.27
C ARG A 414 21.72 -8.91 -18.66
N ASP A 415 22.74 -9.58 -19.18
CA ASP A 415 22.69 -10.21 -20.49
C ASP A 415 21.67 -11.35 -20.51
N LEU A 416 21.61 -12.16 -19.44
CA LEU A 416 20.63 -13.24 -19.30
C LEU A 416 19.20 -12.69 -19.22
N LEU A 417 18.98 -11.66 -18.41
CA LEU A 417 17.67 -11.03 -18.26
C LEU A 417 17.22 -10.37 -19.56
N GLU A 418 18.12 -9.66 -20.25
CA GLU A 418 17.81 -9.02 -21.53
C GLU A 418 17.46 -10.05 -22.60
N ALA A 419 18.21 -11.14 -22.68
CA ALA A 419 17.95 -12.20 -23.65
C ALA A 419 16.64 -12.94 -23.35
N SER A 420 16.35 -13.25 -22.10
CA SER A 420 15.07 -13.85 -21.70
C SER A 420 13.90 -12.91 -22.03
N ALA A 421 14.04 -11.62 -21.72
CA ALA A 421 13.05 -10.61 -22.07
C ALA A 421 12.89 -10.44 -23.59
N ALA A 422 13.97 -10.49 -24.36
CA ALA A 422 13.93 -10.46 -25.83
C ALA A 422 13.20 -11.67 -26.38
N TRP A 423 13.43 -12.84 -25.83
CA TRP A 423 12.73 -14.08 -26.19
C TRP A 423 11.22 -13.94 -25.88
N GLN A 424 10.85 -13.46 -24.69
CA GLN A 424 9.46 -13.24 -24.28
C GLN A 424 8.75 -12.21 -25.18
N ARG A 425 9.43 -11.12 -25.57
CA ARG A 425 8.91 -10.16 -26.56
C ARG A 425 8.65 -10.82 -27.90
N ARG A 426 9.55 -11.71 -28.35
CA ARG A 426 9.38 -12.45 -29.60
C ARG A 426 8.16 -13.37 -29.53
N LEU A 427 8.00 -14.14 -28.46
CA LEU A 427 6.82 -14.97 -28.25
C LEU A 427 5.53 -14.12 -28.25
N THR A 428 5.54 -12.97 -27.57
CA THR A 428 4.40 -12.06 -27.56
C THR A 428 4.01 -11.59 -28.97
N ALA A 429 5.01 -11.26 -29.80
CA ALA A 429 4.78 -10.88 -31.20
C ALA A 429 4.22 -12.03 -32.05
N LEU A 430 4.61 -13.27 -31.74
CA LEU A 430 4.08 -14.47 -32.41
C LEU A 430 2.64 -14.81 -31.97
N VAL A 431 2.29 -14.51 -30.72
CA VAL A 431 0.94 -14.77 -30.14
C VAL A 431 -0.08 -13.74 -30.62
N GLU A 432 0.35 -12.50 -30.92
CA GLU A 432 -0.56 -11.40 -31.25
C GLU A 432 -1.47 -11.68 -32.46
N PRO A 433 -0.97 -12.26 -33.59
CA PRO A 433 -1.79 -12.57 -34.77
C PRO A 433 -2.94 -13.56 -34.50
N TYR A 434 -2.79 -14.46 -33.51
CA TYR A 434 -3.84 -15.42 -33.16
C TYR A 434 -5.10 -14.76 -32.57
N GLY A 435 -4.96 -13.54 -32.06
CA GLY A 435 -6.12 -12.80 -31.56
C GLY A 435 -6.85 -13.49 -30.41
N PHE A 436 -6.13 -14.21 -29.53
CA PHE A 436 -6.71 -15.00 -28.43
C PHE A 436 -7.58 -14.20 -27.48
N PHE A 437 -7.37 -12.89 -27.40
CA PHE A 437 -8.06 -12.00 -26.49
C PHE A 437 -8.80 -10.90 -27.26
N ASP A 438 -10.02 -10.62 -26.81
CA ASP A 438 -10.86 -9.58 -27.40
C ASP A 438 -10.19 -8.19 -27.21
N LYS A 439 -9.90 -7.52 -28.34
CA LYS A 439 -9.25 -6.19 -28.34
C LYS A 439 -10.08 -5.15 -27.60
N ALA A 440 -11.42 -5.26 -27.63
CA ALA A 440 -12.30 -4.34 -26.91
C ALA A 440 -12.21 -4.56 -25.39
N SER A 441 -12.16 -5.82 -24.93
CA SER A 441 -12.02 -6.14 -23.52
C SER A 441 -10.65 -5.71 -22.95
N ARG A 442 -9.58 -5.83 -23.73
CA ARG A 442 -8.24 -5.35 -23.35
C ARG A 442 -8.21 -3.83 -23.18
N ARG A 443 -8.84 -3.08 -24.10
CA ARG A 443 -8.98 -1.62 -23.95
C ARG A 443 -9.81 -1.26 -22.72
N ALA A 444 -10.92 -1.97 -22.50
CA ALA A 444 -11.77 -1.79 -21.34
C ALA A 444 -11.01 -2.05 -20.03
N GLN A 445 -10.19 -3.11 -19.97
CA GLN A 445 -9.30 -3.39 -18.85
C GLN A 445 -8.38 -2.21 -18.53
N HIS A 446 -7.67 -1.67 -19.53
CA HIS A 446 -6.77 -0.52 -19.32
C HIS A 446 -7.51 0.72 -18.84
N ILE A 447 -8.74 0.96 -19.32
CA ILE A 447 -9.56 2.08 -18.87
C ILE A 447 -9.94 1.91 -17.39
N VAL A 448 -10.38 0.72 -16.98
CA VAL A 448 -10.75 0.44 -15.58
C VAL A 448 -9.54 0.54 -14.65
N LEU A 449 -8.40 -0.02 -15.04
CA LEU A 449 -7.16 0.06 -14.25
C LEU A 449 -6.65 1.51 -14.16
N GLY A 450 -6.70 2.27 -15.25
CA GLY A 450 -6.35 3.70 -15.24
C GLY A 450 -7.24 4.52 -14.31
N ALA A 451 -8.56 4.27 -14.34
CA ALA A 451 -9.51 4.91 -13.42
C ALA A 451 -9.27 4.51 -11.95
N ALA A 452 -8.91 3.25 -11.69
CA ALA A 452 -8.56 2.78 -10.36
C ALA A 452 -7.30 3.48 -9.81
N ILE A 453 -6.26 3.61 -10.62
CA ILE A 453 -5.02 4.33 -10.25
C ILE A 453 -5.32 5.80 -10.00
N PHE A 454 -6.09 6.45 -10.88
CA PHE A 454 -6.51 7.84 -10.69
C PHE A 454 -7.26 8.03 -9.35
N LEU A 455 -8.24 7.17 -9.08
CA LEU A 455 -8.99 7.23 -7.82
C LEU A 455 -8.09 7.00 -6.60
N ALA A 456 -7.11 6.09 -6.69
CA ALA A 456 -6.16 5.84 -5.61
C ALA A 456 -5.30 7.08 -5.29
N VAL A 457 -4.82 7.78 -6.31
CA VAL A 457 -4.05 9.04 -6.14
C VAL A 457 -4.91 10.11 -5.46
N VAL A 458 -6.14 10.30 -5.94
CA VAL A 458 -7.09 11.26 -5.33
C VAL A 458 -7.42 10.87 -3.90
N ALA A 459 -7.62 9.58 -3.62
CA ALA A 459 -7.92 9.08 -2.28
C ALA A 459 -6.76 9.32 -1.29
N VAL A 460 -5.51 9.15 -1.71
CA VAL A 460 -4.32 9.46 -0.89
C VAL A 460 -4.27 10.96 -0.55
N ALA A 461 -4.53 11.83 -1.51
CA ALA A 461 -4.61 13.26 -1.25
C ALA A 461 -5.74 13.60 -0.26
N ALA A 462 -6.90 12.94 -0.40
CA ALA A 462 -8.05 13.18 0.47
C ALA A 462 -7.83 12.69 1.92
N LEU A 463 -6.97 11.69 2.15
CA LEU A 463 -6.58 11.25 3.51
C LEU A 463 -5.97 12.41 4.33
N VAL A 464 -5.21 13.28 3.67
CA VAL A 464 -4.47 14.36 4.34
C VAL A 464 -5.29 15.65 4.39
N TRP A 465 -5.96 16.02 3.29
CA TRP A 465 -6.52 17.38 3.14
C TRP A 465 -8.04 17.47 3.29
N VAL A 466 -8.76 16.34 3.23
CA VAL A 466 -10.22 16.36 3.23
C VAL A 466 -10.78 15.60 4.44
N SER A 467 -10.62 14.28 4.44
CA SER A 467 -11.14 13.40 5.50
C SER A 467 -10.48 12.02 5.39
N TRP A 468 -9.88 11.56 6.47
CA TRP A 468 -9.27 10.23 6.51
C TRP A 468 -10.28 9.11 6.21
N ARG A 469 -11.54 9.24 6.70
CA ARG A 469 -12.62 8.27 6.47
C ARG A 469 -13.00 8.17 4.99
N ALA A 470 -13.20 9.32 4.34
CA ALA A 470 -13.53 9.37 2.91
C ALA A 470 -12.36 8.86 2.05
N GLY A 471 -11.11 9.20 2.41
CA GLY A 471 -9.91 8.72 1.75
C GLY A 471 -9.75 7.20 1.82
N VAL A 472 -9.94 6.59 2.99
CA VAL A 472 -9.87 5.13 3.16
C VAL A 472 -10.95 4.41 2.34
N LEU A 473 -12.20 4.89 2.34
CA LEU A 473 -13.27 4.30 1.54
C LEU A 473 -13.00 4.41 0.04
N ALA A 474 -12.49 5.55 -0.42
CA ALA A 474 -12.11 5.74 -1.83
C ALA A 474 -10.93 4.81 -2.22
N LEU A 475 -9.95 4.60 -1.33
CA LEU A 475 -8.84 3.67 -1.55
C LEU A 475 -9.32 2.22 -1.65
N ALA A 476 -10.23 1.81 -0.77
CA ALA A 476 -10.86 0.49 -0.82
C ALA A 476 -11.63 0.29 -2.14
N THR A 477 -12.34 1.34 -2.60
CA THR A 477 -13.03 1.32 -3.90
C THR A 477 -12.03 1.21 -5.06
N ALA A 478 -10.93 1.94 -5.04
CA ALA A 478 -9.88 1.85 -6.05
C ALA A 478 -9.26 0.44 -6.11
N ALA A 479 -9.01 -0.18 -4.96
CA ALA A 479 -8.53 -1.56 -4.88
C ALA A 479 -9.55 -2.56 -5.47
N ALA A 480 -10.84 -2.42 -5.15
CA ALA A 480 -11.90 -3.24 -5.72
C ALA A 480 -11.99 -3.08 -7.26
N MET A 481 -11.86 -1.84 -7.76
CA MET A 481 -11.79 -1.58 -9.21
C MET A 481 -10.53 -2.19 -9.84
N GLY A 482 -9.38 -2.17 -9.16
CA GLY A 482 -8.15 -2.82 -9.61
C GLY A 482 -8.33 -4.33 -9.78
N VAL A 483 -8.96 -4.99 -8.81
CA VAL A 483 -9.32 -6.41 -8.90
C VAL A 483 -10.28 -6.65 -10.07
N LEU A 484 -11.35 -5.86 -10.17
CA LEU A 484 -12.34 -5.98 -11.24
C LEU A 484 -11.70 -5.78 -12.63
N GLY A 485 -10.75 -4.84 -12.74
CA GLY A 485 -9.98 -4.58 -13.96
C GLY A 485 -9.23 -5.81 -14.44
N ASN A 486 -8.60 -6.57 -13.55
CA ASN A 486 -7.91 -7.81 -13.91
C ASN A 486 -8.87 -8.88 -14.47
N TYR A 487 -10.12 -8.90 -14.01
CA TYR A 487 -11.15 -9.81 -14.52
C TYR A 487 -11.93 -9.25 -15.72
N THR A 488 -11.54 -8.09 -16.25
CA THR A 488 -12.21 -7.49 -17.42
C THR A 488 -11.68 -8.02 -18.75
N MET A 489 -10.45 -8.54 -18.79
CA MET A 489 -9.91 -9.18 -19.98
C MET A 489 -10.65 -10.52 -20.23
N ARG A 490 -11.13 -10.74 -21.45
CA ARG A 490 -11.76 -11.99 -21.87
C ARG A 490 -11.11 -12.55 -23.12
N ARG A 491 -11.25 -13.85 -23.33
CA ARG A 491 -10.81 -14.52 -24.54
C ARG A 491 -11.74 -14.16 -25.72
N SER A 492 -11.19 -14.18 -26.93
CA SER A 492 -11.99 -14.18 -28.15
C SER A 492 -12.80 -15.47 -28.26
N PRO A 493 -13.82 -15.57 -29.13
CA PRO A 493 -14.53 -16.82 -29.35
C PRO A 493 -13.60 -17.98 -29.72
N GLU A 494 -12.66 -17.74 -30.66
CA GLU A 494 -11.66 -18.71 -31.10
C GLU A 494 -10.68 -19.06 -29.96
N GLY A 495 -10.17 -18.05 -29.26
CA GLY A 495 -9.30 -18.28 -28.10
C GLY A 495 -9.99 -19.04 -26.97
N ASN A 496 -11.30 -18.85 -26.79
CA ASN A 496 -12.06 -19.58 -25.80
C ASN A 496 -12.28 -21.04 -26.19
N ASP A 497 -12.51 -21.32 -27.46
CA ASP A 497 -12.62 -22.68 -27.99
C ASP A 497 -11.30 -23.45 -27.86
N ILE A 498 -10.17 -22.83 -28.25
CA ILE A 498 -8.84 -23.43 -28.07
C ILE A 498 -8.54 -23.68 -26.59
N ALA A 499 -8.90 -22.74 -25.70
CA ALA A 499 -8.74 -22.93 -24.26
C ALA A 499 -9.63 -24.05 -23.72
N ALA A 500 -10.82 -24.27 -24.26
CA ALA A 500 -11.71 -25.37 -23.90
C ALA A 500 -11.11 -26.71 -24.32
N HIS A 501 -10.57 -26.84 -25.54
CA HIS A 501 -9.83 -28.04 -25.97
C HIS A 501 -8.61 -28.29 -25.08
N ALA A 502 -7.82 -27.26 -24.76
CA ALA A 502 -6.68 -27.38 -23.86
C ALA A 502 -7.08 -27.86 -22.46
N LYS A 503 -8.22 -27.38 -21.96
CA LYS A 503 -8.81 -27.85 -20.69
C LYS A 503 -9.22 -29.31 -20.75
N ALA A 504 -9.86 -29.73 -21.83
CA ALA A 504 -10.27 -31.11 -22.03
C ALA A 504 -9.06 -32.06 -22.18
N LEU A 505 -8.00 -31.65 -22.88
CA LEU A 505 -6.74 -32.37 -22.94
C LEU A 505 -6.11 -32.51 -21.56
N ARG A 506 -6.05 -31.44 -20.78
CA ARG A 506 -5.55 -31.46 -19.41
C ARG A 506 -6.37 -32.41 -18.52
N ASN A 507 -7.70 -32.38 -18.62
CA ASN A 507 -8.58 -33.25 -17.86
C ASN A 507 -8.31 -34.74 -18.25
N TRP A 508 -8.19 -35.02 -19.54
CA TRP A 508 -7.84 -36.37 -20.02
C TRP A 508 -6.51 -36.85 -19.42
N MET A 509 -5.47 -35.99 -19.41
CA MET A 509 -4.18 -36.33 -18.81
C MET A 509 -4.27 -36.56 -17.30
N ARG A 510 -5.07 -35.75 -16.57
CA ARG A 510 -5.16 -35.82 -15.11
C ARG A 510 -6.05 -36.93 -14.58
N ASP A 511 -7.16 -37.19 -15.24
CA ASP A 511 -8.25 -38.03 -14.72
C ASP A 511 -8.15 -39.49 -15.19
N GLY A 512 -6.95 -39.91 -15.57
CA GLY A 512 -6.63 -41.33 -15.86
C GLY A 512 -6.71 -41.72 -17.32
N GLY A 513 -7.07 -40.82 -18.26
CA GLY A 513 -7.07 -41.11 -19.69
C GLY A 513 -5.71 -41.55 -20.19
N TRP A 514 -4.63 -40.91 -19.69
CA TRP A 514 -3.25 -41.30 -20.00
C TRP A 514 -2.91 -42.75 -19.62
N SER A 515 -3.31 -43.18 -18.43
CA SER A 515 -3.05 -44.57 -17.96
C SER A 515 -3.94 -45.63 -18.64
N LEU A 516 -5.11 -45.24 -19.10
CA LEU A 516 -6.08 -46.15 -19.75
C LEU A 516 -5.88 -46.23 -21.27
N GLU A 517 -5.49 -45.18 -21.90
CA GLU A 517 -5.44 -45.03 -23.36
C GLU A 517 -4.07 -44.63 -23.90
N GLY A 518 -3.17 -44.12 -23.03
CA GLY A 518 -1.84 -43.69 -23.44
C GLY A 518 -1.03 -44.78 -24.14
N ASP A 519 -1.21 -46.06 -23.78
CA ASP A 519 -0.58 -47.19 -24.45
C ASP A 519 -1.11 -47.47 -25.88
N LYS A 520 -2.25 -46.89 -26.25
CA LYS A 520 -2.79 -46.92 -27.61
C LYS A 520 -2.15 -45.92 -28.55
N LEU A 521 -1.50 -44.90 -27.98
CA LEU A 521 -0.76 -43.87 -28.73
C LEU A 521 0.63 -44.43 -29.16
N ALA A 522 1.08 -44.02 -30.32
CA ALA A 522 2.43 -44.30 -30.75
C ALA A 522 3.45 -43.63 -29.77
N PRO A 523 4.65 -44.17 -29.59
CA PRO A 523 5.65 -43.57 -28.70
C PRO A 523 5.94 -42.10 -29.02
N ASP A 524 5.98 -41.76 -30.30
CA ASP A 524 6.20 -40.42 -30.81
C ASP A 524 5.03 -39.47 -30.44
N GLU A 525 3.78 -39.92 -30.59
CA GLU A 525 2.58 -39.16 -30.19
C GLU A 525 2.54 -38.90 -28.69
N ARG A 526 2.98 -39.87 -27.86
CA ARG A 526 3.11 -39.69 -26.42
C ARG A 526 4.15 -38.66 -26.06
N ALA A 527 5.32 -38.71 -26.70
CA ALA A 527 6.39 -37.76 -26.49
C ALA A 527 5.96 -36.32 -26.87
N ALA A 528 5.22 -36.18 -27.98
CA ALA A 528 4.67 -34.89 -28.43
C ALA A 528 3.73 -34.21 -27.43
N LEU A 529 3.09 -34.98 -26.55
CA LEU A 529 2.18 -34.45 -25.54
C LEU A 529 2.87 -33.94 -24.27
N ILE A 530 4.13 -34.31 -24.00
CA ILE A 530 4.85 -33.96 -22.78
C ILE A 530 5.04 -32.45 -22.59
N PRO A 531 5.40 -31.65 -23.61
CA PRO A 531 5.48 -30.20 -23.46
C PRO A 531 4.16 -29.56 -23.01
N TYR A 532 3.03 -30.07 -23.49
CA TYR A 532 1.69 -29.61 -23.06
C TYR A 532 1.36 -30.06 -21.65
N ALA A 533 1.69 -31.32 -21.31
CA ALA A 533 1.51 -31.84 -19.95
C ALA A 533 2.27 -31.00 -18.92
N TYR A 534 3.49 -30.59 -19.27
CA TYR A 534 4.30 -29.68 -18.47
C TYR A 534 3.59 -28.32 -18.26
N LEU A 535 3.18 -27.66 -19.35
CA LEU A 535 2.49 -26.37 -19.30
C LEU A 535 1.19 -26.39 -18.49
N PHE A 536 0.46 -27.48 -18.54
CA PHE A 536 -0.81 -27.65 -17.82
C PHE A 536 -0.64 -28.16 -16.39
N GLY A 537 0.60 -28.41 -15.92
CA GLY A 537 0.88 -28.97 -14.60
C GLY A 537 0.35 -30.39 -14.43
N ALA A 538 0.26 -31.17 -15.53
CA ALA A 538 -0.26 -32.53 -15.57
C ALA A 538 0.81 -33.63 -15.53
N LEU A 539 2.11 -33.29 -15.55
CA LEU A 539 3.21 -34.29 -15.56
C LEU A 539 3.13 -35.29 -14.40
N LYS A 540 2.79 -34.83 -13.19
CA LYS A 540 2.67 -35.71 -12.00
C LYS A 540 1.59 -36.79 -12.19
N SER A 541 0.49 -36.46 -12.85
CA SER A 541 -0.62 -37.38 -13.11
C SER A 541 -0.31 -38.39 -14.21
N LEU A 542 0.72 -38.17 -15.02
CA LEU A 542 1.17 -39.10 -16.03
C LEU A 542 2.07 -40.24 -15.46
N GLY A 543 2.32 -40.24 -14.15
CA GLY A 543 3.16 -41.22 -13.49
C GLY A 543 4.66 -40.95 -13.53
N PHE A 544 5.07 -39.84 -14.16
CA PHE A 544 6.50 -39.47 -14.27
C PHE A 544 7.00 -38.66 -13.04
N GLY A 545 6.16 -38.40 -12.04
CA GLY A 545 6.46 -37.52 -10.90
C GLY A 545 6.69 -38.21 -9.54
N ALA A 546 6.73 -39.54 -9.48
CA ALA A 546 6.78 -40.26 -8.19
C ALA A 546 8.15 -40.25 -7.47
N SER A 547 9.19 -39.64 -8.06
CA SER A 547 10.54 -39.59 -7.45
C SER A 547 10.98 -38.22 -6.90
N ALA A 548 10.15 -37.15 -7.03
CA ALA A 548 10.55 -35.78 -6.60
C ALA A 548 10.01 -35.38 -5.22
N ASP A 549 9.10 -36.12 -4.61
CA ASP A 549 8.54 -35.85 -3.26
C ASP A 549 9.14 -36.74 -2.13
N ALA A 550 10.17 -37.53 -2.42
CA ALA A 550 11.01 -38.12 -1.38
C ALA A 550 12.02 -37.07 -0.93
N GLY A 551 11.75 -36.48 0.23
CA GLY A 551 12.44 -35.34 0.80
C GLY A 551 13.97 -35.43 0.77
N ASP A 552 14.56 -34.25 0.81
CA ASP A 552 15.92 -33.89 1.26
C ASP A 552 16.82 -35.08 1.61
N ALA A 553 17.17 -35.86 0.62
CA ALA A 553 18.25 -36.84 0.70
C ALA A 553 18.73 -37.15 -0.71
N ASP A 554 19.85 -36.52 -1.04
CA ASP A 554 20.80 -36.95 -2.06
C ASP A 554 20.29 -37.07 -3.53
N ALA A 555 20.09 -35.90 -4.17
CA ALA A 555 19.89 -35.81 -5.62
C ALA A 555 21.13 -36.29 -6.45
N GLY A 556 22.15 -36.81 -5.77
CA GLY A 556 23.33 -37.41 -6.39
C GLY A 556 23.16 -38.89 -6.78
N ASP A 557 22.19 -39.60 -6.19
CA ASP A 557 22.13 -41.06 -6.31
C ASP A 557 21.11 -41.62 -7.31
N ALA A 558 20.13 -40.82 -7.77
CA ALA A 558 19.14 -41.31 -8.74
C ALA A 558 19.68 -41.39 -10.17
N ALA A 559 20.65 -40.57 -10.53
CA ALA A 559 21.41 -40.69 -11.80
C ALA A 559 22.44 -41.82 -11.74
N THR A 560 22.91 -42.18 -10.52
CA THR A 560 23.87 -43.23 -10.28
C THR A 560 23.20 -44.60 -10.16
N ALA A 561 21.95 -44.69 -9.75
CA ALA A 561 21.23 -45.95 -9.57
C ALA A 561 20.91 -46.71 -10.88
N VAL A 562 20.95 -46.04 -12.04
CA VAL A 562 20.87 -46.68 -13.35
C VAL A 562 22.25 -47.22 -13.77
N ARG A 563 23.34 -46.79 -13.11
CA ARG A 563 24.74 -47.17 -13.44
C ARG A 563 25.28 -48.32 -12.62
N GLU A 564 24.62 -48.74 -11.54
CA GLU A 564 25.23 -49.70 -10.57
C GLU A 564 24.67 -51.13 -10.61
N LYS A 565 24.02 -51.55 -11.73
CA LYS A 565 23.69 -52.95 -11.95
C LYS A 565 24.29 -53.54 -13.25
N ALA A 566 25.59 -53.48 -13.36
CA ALA A 566 26.31 -54.36 -14.26
C ALA A 566 27.50 -54.99 -13.51
N PRO A 567 27.53 -56.31 -13.29
CA PRO A 567 28.67 -56.94 -12.66
C PRO A 567 29.87 -57.03 -13.65
N MET A 568 31.03 -56.63 -13.14
CA MET A 568 32.30 -56.81 -13.78
C MET A 568 32.57 -58.32 -13.97
N ALA A 569 32.60 -58.78 -15.21
CA ALA A 569 33.43 -59.92 -15.68
C ALA A 569 33.47 -59.86 -17.22
N ALA A 570 34.60 -59.50 -17.79
CA ALA A 570 34.89 -59.81 -19.18
C ALA A 570 35.16 -61.30 -19.29
N PRO A 571 34.78 -61.96 -20.38
CA PRO A 571 35.48 -61.83 -21.65
C PRO A 571 34.56 -61.87 -22.90
N ALA A 572 35.15 -61.36 -24.02
CA ALA A 572 34.84 -61.60 -25.44
C ALA A 572 33.40 -61.32 -25.95
N ALA A 573 33.32 -60.33 -26.81
CA ALA A 573 32.13 -59.89 -27.53
C ALA A 573 31.41 -61.04 -28.27
N PRO A 574 30.07 -60.96 -28.24
CA PRO A 574 29.31 -61.04 -29.46
C PRO A 574 28.52 -59.72 -29.64
N ALA A 575 28.12 -59.48 -30.90
CA ALA A 575 27.45 -58.27 -31.42
C ALA A 575 26.40 -57.68 -30.50
N ALA A 576 26.47 -56.35 -30.31
CA ALA A 576 25.52 -55.58 -29.55
C ALA A 576 24.09 -55.87 -29.99
N ALA A 577 23.27 -56.36 -29.05
CA ALA A 577 21.82 -56.28 -29.18
C ALA A 577 21.43 -54.80 -29.18
N PRO A 578 20.46 -54.38 -29.99
CA PRO A 578 19.99 -52.99 -29.97
C PRO A 578 19.50 -52.67 -28.55
N ALA A 579 20.00 -51.58 -27.97
CA ALA A 579 19.52 -51.06 -26.72
C ALA A 579 17.97 -50.93 -26.79
N ALA A 580 17.29 -51.36 -25.73
CA ALA A 580 15.82 -51.19 -25.65
C ALA A 580 15.50 -49.71 -25.94
N PRO A 581 14.48 -49.40 -26.76
CA PRO A 581 14.13 -48.04 -27.07
C PRO A 581 13.86 -47.29 -25.73
N VAL A 582 14.62 -46.27 -25.49
CA VAL A 582 14.40 -45.36 -24.36
C VAL A 582 12.99 -44.77 -24.56
N ASP A 583 12.13 -44.90 -23.55
CA ASP A 583 10.83 -44.25 -23.64
C ASP A 583 11.05 -42.72 -23.66
N GLU A 584 10.95 -42.14 -24.84
CA GLU A 584 11.19 -40.71 -25.08
C GLU A 584 10.28 -39.82 -24.23
N ALA A 585 9.02 -40.23 -24.00
CA ALA A 585 8.09 -39.52 -23.15
C ALA A 585 8.56 -39.48 -21.70
N ALA A 586 9.05 -40.62 -21.17
CA ALA A 586 9.61 -40.69 -19.82
C ALA A 586 10.86 -39.82 -19.70
N PHE A 587 11.72 -39.83 -20.72
CA PHE A 587 12.92 -39.00 -20.77
C PHE A 587 12.57 -37.47 -20.75
N LEU A 588 11.68 -37.03 -21.62
CA LEU A 588 11.24 -35.62 -21.68
C LEU A 588 10.57 -35.18 -20.37
N ALA A 589 9.77 -36.04 -19.77
CA ALA A 589 9.10 -35.77 -18.49
C ALA A 589 10.10 -35.65 -17.32
N ALA A 590 11.21 -36.38 -17.34
CA ALA A 590 12.30 -36.27 -16.36
C ALA A 590 13.15 -35.01 -16.59
N LEU A 591 13.35 -34.58 -17.83
CA LEU A 591 14.11 -33.39 -18.20
C LEU A 591 13.40 -32.09 -17.76
N ALA A 592 12.07 -32.04 -17.87
CA ALA A 592 11.27 -30.84 -17.64
C ALA A 592 11.49 -30.18 -16.27
N PRO A 593 11.36 -30.88 -15.13
CA PRO A 593 11.51 -30.26 -13.81
C PRO A 593 12.96 -29.81 -13.56
N VAL A 594 13.94 -30.58 -14.03
CA VAL A 594 15.38 -30.26 -13.85
C VAL A 594 15.73 -28.98 -14.60
N PHE A 595 15.31 -28.84 -15.84
CA PHE A 595 15.56 -27.65 -16.64
C PHE A 595 14.79 -26.46 -16.12
N SER A 596 13.53 -26.63 -15.74
CA SER A 596 12.69 -25.57 -15.13
C SER A 596 13.32 -25.02 -13.86
N GLN A 597 13.72 -25.88 -12.93
CA GLN A 597 14.36 -25.45 -11.70
C GLN A 597 15.66 -24.70 -11.97
N SER A 598 16.49 -25.21 -12.89
CA SER A 598 17.77 -24.58 -13.23
C SER A 598 17.59 -23.18 -13.86
N LEU A 599 16.59 -23.02 -14.73
CA LEU A 599 16.27 -21.74 -15.36
C LEU A 599 15.72 -20.72 -14.34
N ASP A 600 14.81 -21.16 -13.47
CA ASP A 600 14.24 -20.31 -12.43
C ASP A 600 15.29 -19.84 -11.41
N GLU A 601 16.17 -20.73 -10.97
CA GLU A 601 17.28 -20.39 -10.07
C GLU A 601 18.21 -19.36 -10.73
N ALA A 602 18.54 -19.56 -12.00
CA ALA A 602 19.40 -18.64 -12.75
C ALA A 602 18.76 -17.26 -12.94
N LEU A 603 17.48 -17.19 -13.32
CA LEU A 603 16.77 -15.92 -13.48
C LEU A 603 16.62 -15.17 -12.15
N ARG A 604 16.30 -15.86 -11.04
CA ARG A 604 16.23 -15.23 -9.71
C ARG A 604 17.58 -14.71 -9.24
N ALA A 605 18.67 -15.48 -9.48
CA ALA A 605 20.03 -15.05 -9.15
C ALA A 605 20.44 -13.82 -9.97
N ALA A 606 20.07 -13.78 -11.26
CA ALA A 606 20.34 -12.64 -12.13
C ALA A 606 19.58 -11.39 -11.71
N HIS A 607 18.29 -11.47 -11.34
CA HIS A 607 17.50 -10.35 -10.81
C HIS A 607 18.13 -9.78 -9.54
N LYS A 608 18.44 -10.65 -8.56
CA LYS A 608 19.05 -10.22 -7.30
C LYS A 608 20.38 -9.49 -7.49
N ARG A 609 21.18 -9.90 -8.49
CA ARG A 609 22.45 -9.25 -8.78
C ARG A 609 22.30 -7.97 -9.59
N ALA A 610 21.35 -7.91 -10.51
CA ALA A 610 21.09 -6.71 -11.29
C ALA A 610 20.54 -5.55 -10.44
N GLU A 611 19.87 -5.85 -9.31
CA GLU A 611 19.42 -4.85 -8.33
C GLU A 611 20.56 -4.29 -7.48
N VAL A 612 21.65 -5.03 -7.32
CA VAL A 612 22.81 -4.63 -6.47
C VAL A 612 23.91 -3.94 -7.28
N SER A 613 23.92 -4.10 -8.60
CA SER A 613 24.87 -3.49 -9.54
C SER A 613 24.31 -2.26 -10.25
#